data_4f6d26816337cac03b17d1a7966da212
#
_entry.id   4f6d26816337cac03b17d1a7966da212
#
_cell.length_a   1.000
_cell.length_b   1.000
_cell.length_c   1.000
_cell.angle_alpha   90.00
_cell.angle_beta   90.00
_cell.angle_gamma   90.00
#
_symmetry.space_group_name_H-M   'P 1'
#
loop_
_entity.id
_entity.type
_entity.pdbx_description
1 polymer ?
#
loop_
_entity_poly.entity_id
_entity_poly.type
_entity_poly.pdbx_seq_one_letter_code
_entity_poly.pdbx_strand_id
1 'polypeptide(L)'
;MNVEITGMYLNGYAKPDYQDKETGEVKLGDYIVQIQQTKALSNGAMQNEYFDIPLERDLEKKFVDKKMGDMVKVPCNVYGENFAQLKIGKAK
;
A
#
# COMPACT_ATOMS: atom_id res chain seq x y z
N MET A 1 13.45 4.48 -0.89
CA MET A 1 13.01 5.88 -1.12
C MET A 1 11.55 6.02 -0.73
N ASN A 2 11.26 6.93 0.16
CA ASN A 2 9.88 7.19 0.57
C ASN A 2 9.17 8.06 -0.47
N VAL A 3 7.98 7.64 -0.85
CA VAL A 3 7.14 8.34 -1.81
C VAL A 3 5.70 8.28 -1.34
N GLU A 4 4.84 9.09 -1.95
CA GLU A 4 3.39 8.96 -1.80
C GLU A 4 2.81 8.50 -3.12
N ILE A 5 1.95 7.48 -3.07
CA ILE A 5 1.24 7.01 -4.26
C ILE A 5 -0.20 7.50 -4.15
N THR A 6 -0.64 8.23 -5.17
CA THR A 6 -2.02 8.71 -5.25
C THR A 6 -2.81 7.76 -6.13
N GLY A 7 -3.95 7.31 -5.65
CA GLY A 7 -4.81 6.43 -6.43
C GLY A 7 -6.21 6.33 -5.85
N MET A 8 -7.04 5.57 -6.53
CA MET A 8 -8.40 5.33 -6.08
C MET A 8 -8.41 4.22 -5.04
N TYR A 9 -9.00 4.51 -3.88
CA TYR A 9 -9.11 3.52 -2.80
C TYR A 9 -10.05 2.40 -3.21
N LEU A 10 -9.61 1.16 -3.04
CA LEU A 10 -10.42 -0.03 -3.30
C LEU A 10 -10.83 -0.72 -2.00
N ASN A 11 -9.87 -1.00 -1.14
CA ASN A 11 -10.10 -1.76 0.09
C ASN A 11 -8.93 -1.56 1.05
N GLY A 12 -9.20 -1.78 2.32
CA GLY A 12 -8.17 -1.84 3.34
C GLY A 12 -8.45 -2.98 4.30
N TYR A 13 -7.41 -3.66 4.75
CA TYR A 13 -7.55 -4.74 5.72
C TYR A 13 -6.30 -4.85 6.56
N ALA A 14 -6.47 -5.39 7.76
CA ALA A 14 -5.36 -5.63 8.67
C ALA A 14 -4.93 -7.09 8.55
N LYS A 15 -3.61 -7.31 8.45
CA LYS A 15 -3.08 -8.67 8.56
C LYS A 15 -3.18 -9.14 10.00
N PRO A 16 -3.30 -10.46 10.24
CA PRO A 16 -3.33 -10.99 11.60
C PRO A 16 -2.07 -10.62 12.38
N ASP A 17 -2.23 -10.44 13.68
CA ASP A 17 -1.09 -10.27 14.57
C ASP A 17 -0.26 -11.55 14.57
N TYR A 18 1.03 -11.42 14.84
CA TYR A 18 1.93 -12.55 14.84
C TYR A 18 2.85 -12.50 16.06
N GLN A 19 3.36 -13.68 16.44
CA GLN A 19 4.32 -13.79 17.52
C GLN A 19 5.71 -13.92 16.95
N ASP A 20 6.62 -13.05 17.43
CA ASP A 20 8.02 -13.12 17.06
C ASP A 20 8.64 -14.37 17.72
N LYS A 21 9.22 -15.23 16.90
CA LYS A 21 9.79 -16.49 17.37
C LYS A 21 11.05 -16.30 18.22
N GLU A 22 11.76 -15.19 18.02
CA GLU A 22 13.00 -14.92 18.74
C GLU A 22 12.73 -14.28 20.10
N THR A 23 11.80 -13.36 20.19
CA THR A 23 11.52 -12.60 21.41
C THR A 23 10.28 -13.06 22.15
N GLY A 24 9.38 -13.78 21.49
CA GLY A 24 8.10 -14.18 22.05
C GLY A 24 7.07 -13.06 22.11
N GLU A 25 7.42 -11.87 21.65
CA GLU A 25 6.49 -10.74 21.65
C GLU A 25 5.42 -10.90 20.58
N VAL A 26 4.19 -10.49 20.91
CA VAL A 26 3.12 -10.41 19.93
C VAL A 26 3.20 -9.04 19.25
N LYS A 27 3.29 -9.05 17.93
CA LYS A 27 3.37 -7.84 17.12
C LYS A 27 2.11 -7.69 16.28
N LEU A 28 1.67 -6.45 16.12
CA LEU A 28 0.53 -6.15 15.26
C LEU A 28 0.90 -6.38 13.80
N GLY A 29 0.01 -7.01 13.06
CA GLY A 29 0.17 -7.17 11.63
C GLY A 29 0.02 -5.83 10.91
N ASP A 30 0.58 -5.74 9.72
CA ASP A 30 0.49 -4.53 8.90
C ASP A 30 -0.96 -4.28 8.47
N TYR A 31 -1.27 -3.01 8.24
CA TYR A 31 -2.51 -2.63 7.58
C TYR A 31 -2.22 -2.49 6.08
N ILE A 32 -3.01 -3.15 5.25
CA ILE A 32 -2.81 -3.14 3.79
C ILE A 32 -3.86 -2.24 3.17
N VAL A 33 -3.41 -1.28 2.35
CA VAL A 33 -4.29 -0.43 1.56
C VAL A 33 -4.14 -0.81 0.09
N GLN A 34 -5.25 -1.13 -0.55
CA GLN A 34 -5.29 -1.48 -1.97
C GLN A 34 -5.80 -0.30 -2.77
N ILE A 35 -5.02 0.15 -3.73
CA ILE A 35 -5.38 1.28 -4.58
C ILE A 35 -5.24 0.92 -6.05
N GLN A 36 -5.93 1.68 -6.88
CA GLN A 36 -5.89 1.55 -8.32
C GLN A 36 -5.44 2.87 -8.95
N GLN A 37 -4.50 2.77 -9.87
CA GLN A 37 -4.14 3.88 -10.75
C GLN A 37 -4.53 3.54 -12.17
N THR A 38 -4.98 4.54 -12.91
CA THR A 38 -5.30 4.39 -14.33
C THR A 38 -4.41 5.33 -15.11
N LYS A 39 -3.77 4.82 -16.15
CA LYS A 39 -2.95 5.65 -17.02
C LYS A 39 -3.33 5.44 -18.48
N ALA A 40 -3.23 6.51 -19.27
CA ALA A 40 -3.46 6.45 -20.69
C ALA A 40 -2.20 5.96 -21.40
N LEU A 41 -2.38 5.06 -22.35
CA LEU A 41 -1.30 4.56 -23.20
C LEU A 41 -1.23 5.39 -24.49
N SER A 42 -0.10 5.32 -25.15
CA SER A 42 0.13 6.08 -26.39
C SER A 42 -0.82 5.70 -27.52
N ASN A 43 -1.38 4.49 -27.47
CA ASN A 43 -2.34 4.01 -28.48
C ASN A 43 -3.81 4.37 -28.16
N GLY A 44 -4.04 5.19 -27.12
CA GLY A 44 -5.39 5.59 -26.70
C GLY A 44 -6.07 4.62 -25.75
N ALA A 45 -5.47 3.48 -25.47
CA ALA A 45 -6.00 2.54 -24.48
C ALA A 45 -5.72 3.02 -23.07
N MET A 46 -6.52 2.53 -22.11
CA MET A 46 -6.31 2.80 -20.68
C MET A 46 -5.79 1.54 -20.01
N GLN A 47 -4.81 1.72 -19.13
CA GLN A 47 -4.25 0.63 -18.34
C GLN A 47 -4.48 0.89 -16.86
N ASN A 48 -5.01 -0.11 -16.16
CA ASN A 48 -5.19 -0.04 -14.71
C ASN A 48 -4.03 -0.78 -14.03
N GLU A 49 -3.49 -0.16 -13.00
CA GLU A 49 -2.48 -0.77 -12.15
C GLU A 49 -3.01 -0.83 -10.72
N TYR A 50 -2.72 -1.93 -10.04
CA TYR A 50 -3.21 -2.17 -8.68
C TYR A 50 -2.01 -2.31 -7.75
N PHE A 51 -2.11 -1.67 -6.58
CA PHE A 51 -1.04 -1.70 -5.59
C PHE A 51 -1.59 -2.13 -4.24
N ASP A 52 -0.88 -3.05 -3.60
CA ASP A 52 -1.10 -3.42 -2.20
C ASP A 52 0.00 -2.76 -1.39
N ILE A 53 -0.35 -1.77 -0.58
CA ILE A 53 0.63 -0.96 0.12
C ILE A 53 0.57 -1.28 1.61
N PRO A 54 1.65 -1.84 2.18
CA PRO A 54 1.69 -2.10 3.63
C PRO A 54 1.93 -0.81 4.40
N LEU A 55 1.23 -0.66 5.51
CA LEU A 55 1.36 0.48 6.40
C LEU A 55 1.52 -0.01 7.84
N GLU A 56 2.15 0.82 8.67
CA GLU A 56 2.14 0.59 10.10
C GLU A 56 0.70 0.58 10.60
N ARG A 57 0.40 -0.27 11.57
CA ARG A 57 -0.96 -0.48 12.05
C ARG A 57 -1.61 0.78 12.58
N ASP A 58 -0.83 1.71 13.12
CA ASP A 58 -1.35 2.97 13.64
C ASP A 58 -1.89 3.91 12.55
N LEU A 59 -1.54 3.66 11.28
CA LEU A 59 -2.06 4.43 10.17
C LEU A 59 -3.44 3.95 9.69
N GLU A 60 -3.91 2.83 10.20
CA GLU A 60 -5.23 2.29 9.86
C GLU A 60 -6.34 3.33 10.02
N LYS A 61 -6.28 4.11 11.10
CA LYS A 61 -7.30 5.13 11.40
C LYS A 61 -7.46 6.19 10.31
N LYS A 62 -6.45 6.36 9.46
CA LYS A 62 -6.52 7.35 8.36
C LYS A 62 -7.34 6.84 7.19
N PHE A 63 -7.58 5.54 7.13
CA PHE A 63 -8.21 4.91 5.98
C PHE A 63 -9.53 4.19 6.31
N VAL A 64 -9.88 4.05 7.59
CA VAL A 64 -11.08 3.29 7.99
C VAL A 64 -12.38 3.94 7.52
N ASP A 65 -12.39 5.24 7.29
CA ASP A 65 -13.56 5.98 6.81
C ASP A 65 -13.58 6.17 5.28
N LYS A 66 -12.57 5.64 4.60
CA LYS A 66 -12.51 5.74 3.13
C LYS A 66 -13.42 4.71 2.50
N LYS A 67 -13.96 5.06 1.35
CA LYS A 67 -14.87 4.21 0.57
C LYS A 67 -14.26 3.94 -0.79
N MET A 68 -14.63 2.82 -1.38
CA MET A 68 -14.21 2.51 -2.74
C MET A 68 -14.54 3.68 -3.67
N GLY A 69 -13.54 4.14 -4.41
CA GLY A 69 -13.67 5.27 -5.31
C GLY A 69 -13.07 6.57 -4.78
N ASP A 70 -12.81 6.68 -3.47
CA ASP A 70 -12.16 7.87 -2.92
C ASP A 70 -10.72 7.97 -3.41
N MET A 71 -10.28 9.18 -3.71
CA MET A 71 -8.87 9.41 -4.04
C MET A 71 -8.08 9.55 -2.77
N VAL A 72 -7.00 8.80 -2.66
CA VAL A 72 -6.15 8.79 -1.46
C VAL A 72 -4.69 8.92 -1.85
N LYS A 73 -3.90 9.41 -0.90
CA LYS A 73 -2.44 9.43 -0.98
C LYS A 73 -1.90 8.49 0.07
N VAL A 74 -1.10 7.53 -0.36
CA VAL A 74 -0.60 6.49 0.54
C VAL A 74 0.92 6.56 0.59
N PRO A 75 1.51 6.77 1.79
CA PRO A 75 2.95 6.77 1.92
C PRO A 75 3.50 5.36 1.79
N CYS A 76 4.63 5.22 1.10
CA CYS A 76 5.28 3.93 0.97
C CYS A 76 6.76 4.10 0.71
N ASN A 77 7.50 3.01 0.82
CA ASN A 77 8.91 2.95 0.47
C ASN A 77 9.06 2.12 -0.81
N VAL A 78 9.71 2.68 -1.81
CA VAL A 78 10.01 1.99 -3.06
C VAL A 78 11.48 1.62 -3.05
N TYR A 79 11.76 0.33 -3.26
CA TYR A 79 13.12 -0.19 -3.25
C TYR A 79 13.29 -1.27 -4.30
N GLY A 80 14.54 -1.56 -4.65
CA GLY A 80 14.86 -2.56 -5.64
C GLY A 80 16.17 -2.24 -6.32
N GLU A 81 16.72 -3.21 -7.07
CA GLU A 81 17.99 -3.07 -7.74
C GLU A 81 17.86 -2.34 -9.09
N ASN A 82 16.69 -2.40 -9.69
CA ASN A 82 16.43 -1.74 -10.97
C ASN A 82 14.94 -1.48 -11.13
N PHE A 83 14.58 -0.66 -12.12
CA PHE A 83 13.20 -0.24 -12.33
C PHE A 83 12.23 -1.40 -12.62
N ALA A 84 12.73 -2.47 -13.22
CA ALA A 84 11.88 -3.62 -13.56
C ALA A 84 11.51 -4.46 -12.34
N GLN A 85 12.21 -4.27 -11.21
CA GLN A 85 12.08 -5.09 -10.02
C GLN A 85 11.78 -4.27 -8.77
N LEU A 86 11.20 -3.08 -8.93
CA LEU A 86 10.84 -2.25 -7.79
C LEU A 86 9.77 -2.92 -6.94
N LYS A 87 9.96 -2.86 -5.64
CA LYS A 87 9.04 -3.37 -4.64
C LYS A 87 8.53 -2.24 -3.77
N ILE A 88 7.33 -2.41 -3.25
CA ILE A 88 6.69 -1.44 -2.37
C ILE A 88 6.70 -2.00 -0.96
N GLY A 89 7.24 -1.21 -0.04
CA GLY A 89 7.26 -1.54 1.38
C GLY A 89 6.69 -0.40 2.22
N LYS A 90 6.73 -0.59 3.53
CA LYS A 90 6.28 0.45 4.46
C LYS A 90 7.17 1.67 4.41
N ALA A 91 6.57 2.87 4.47
CA ALA A 91 7.31 4.12 4.56
C ALA A 91 8.16 4.13 5.85
N LYS A 92 9.34 4.65 5.74
CA LYS A 92 10.27 4.74 6.87
C LYS A 92 10.16 6.11 7.56
#